data_1b14e142a98165bebacd4afa447eb740
#
_entry.id   1b14e142a98165bebacd4afa447eb740
#
_cell.length_a   1.000
_cell.length_b   1.000
_cell.length_c   1.000
_cell.angle_alpha   90.00
_cell.angle_beta   90.00
_cell.angle_gamma   90.00
#
_symmetry.space_group_name_H-M   'P 1'
#
loop_
_entity.id
_entity.type
_entity.pdbx_description
1 polymer ?
#
loop_
_entity_poly.entity_id
_entity_poly.type
_entity_poly.pdbx_seq_one_letter_code
_entity_poly.pdbx_strand_id
1 'polypeptide(L)' 'MDYTKAIEEIKMKRRQGLLQSVARKAGVSLPTVRKYLIEGNIVSPKAQSVIEIALKEVNND' A
#
# COMPACT_ATOMS: atom_id res chain seq x y z
N MET A 1 -8.50 13.38 -1.76
CA MET A 1 -8.71 11.95 -1.53
C MET A 1 -8.23 11.56 -0.13
N ASP A 2 -9.02 10.80 0.57
CA ASP A 2 -8.67 10.42 1.95
C ASP A 2 -7.93 9.09 1.96
N TYR A 3 -6.62 9.16 2.04
CA TYR A 3 -5.78 7.96 2.06
C TYR A 3 -5.86 7.21 3.39
N THR A 4 -6.38 7.85 4.43
CA THR A 4 -6.54 7.17 5.72
C THR A 4 -7.48 5.98 5.59
N LYS A 5 -8.60 6.17 4.91
CA LYS A 5 -9.55 5.08 4.67
C LYS A 5 -8.96 4.01 3.79
N ALA A 6 -8.20 4.41 2.77
CA ALA A 6 -7.55 3.45 1.88
C ALA A 6 -6.57 2.58 2.66
N ILE A 7 -5.78 3.19 3.53
CA ILE A 7 -4.82 2.47 4.34
C ILE A 7 -5.53 1.50 5.30
N GLU A 8 -6.62 1.94 5.91
CA GLU A 8 -7.39 1.06 6.80
C GLU A 8 -7.95 -0.14 6.05
N GLU A 9 -8.48 0.08 4.87
CA GLU A 9 -9.00 -1.00 4.04
C GLU A 9 -7.91 -1.98 3.67
N ILE A 10 -6.74 -1.47 3.30
CA ILE A 10 -5.61 -2.32 2.96
C ILE A 10 -5.20 -3.17 4.16
N LYS A 11 -5.14 -2.57 5.35
CA LYS A 11 -4.79 -3.30 6.57
C LYS A 11 -5.80 -4.39 6.89
N MET A 12 -7.08 -4.10 6.72
CA MET A 12 -8.13 -5.07 6.99
C MET A 12 -8.11 -6.24 6.03
N LYS A 13 -7.81 -5.96 4.77
CA LYS A 13 -7.80 -6.98 3.72
C LYS A 13 -6.41 -7.55 3.48
N ARG A 14 -5.45 -7.19 4.32
CA ARG A 14 -4.08 -7.64 4.17
C ARG A 14 -3.99 -9.16 4.23
N ARG A 15 -3.27 -9.71 3.28
CA ARG A 15 -3.02 -11.14 3.22
C ARG A 15 -1.55 -11.40 3.01
N GLN A 16 -1.14 -12.63 3.21
CA GLN A 16 0.26 -13.00 3.02
C GLN A 16 0.67 -12.73 1.58
N GLY A 17 1.81 -12.06 1.41
CA GLY A 17 2.33 -11.74 0.08
C GLY A 17 1.82 -10.44 -0.51
N LEU A 18 0.84 -9.79 0.12
CA LEU A 18 0.30 -8.53 -0.40
C LEU A 18 1.38 -7.45 -0.52
N LEU A 19 2.14 -7.25 0.55
CA LEU A 19 3.15 -6.21 0.57
C LEU A 19 4.26 -6.47 -0.45
N GLN A 20 4.64 -7.74 -0.63
CA GLN A 20 5.62 -8.10 -1.63
C GLN A 20 5.12 -7.83 -3.04
N SER A 21 3.86 -8.16 -3.29
CA SER A 21 3.24 -7.90 -4.58
C SER A 21 3.21 -6.42 -4.89
N VAL A 22 2.81 -5.61 -3.90
CA VAL A 22 2.77 -4.15 -4.05
C VAL A 22 4.17 -3.60 -4.30
N ALA A 23 5.16 -4.07 -3.54
CA ALA A 23 6.54 -3.61 -3.71
C ALA A 23 7.04 -3.87 -5.12
N ARG A 24 6.74 -5.05 -5.66
CA ARG A 24 7.16 -5.42 -7.00
C ARG A 24 6.48 -4.53 -8.05
N LYS A 25 5.18 -4.33 -7.91
CA LYS A 25 4.42 -3.52 -8.87
C LYS A 25 4.77 -2.05 -8.79
N ALA A 26 5.06 -1.56 -7.60
CA ALA A 26 5.43 -0.15 -7.41
C ALA A 26 6.89 0.12 -7.70
N GLY A 27 7.71 -0.93 -7.81
CA GLY A 27 9.14 -0.76 -8.05
C GLY A 27 9.90 -0.22 -6.85
N VAL A 28 9.44 -0.55 -5.65
CA VAL A 28 10.07 -0.11 -4.41
C VAL A 28 10.41 -1.33 -3.54
N SER A 29 11.20 -1.10 -2.49
CA SER A 29 11.58 -2.17 -1.58
C SER A 29 10.43 -2.50 -0.62
N LEU A 30 10.45 -3.70 -0.09
CA LEU A 30 9.44 -4.14 0.87
C LEU A 30 9.39 -3.25 2.11
N PRO A 31 10.53 -2.88 2.74
CA PRO A 31 10.51 -1.96 3.86
C PRO A 31 9.84 -0.63 3.53
N THR A 32 10.01 -0.14 2.31
CA THR A 32 9.39 1.11 1.87
C THR A 32 7.87 0.98 1.83
N VAL A 33 7.37 -0.14 1.30
CA VAL A 33 5.93 -0.39 1.28
C VAL A 33 5.37 -0.45 2.69
N ARG A 34 6.05 -1.14 3.58
CA ARG A 34 5.61 -1.23 4.98
C ARG A 34 5.57 0.14 5.64
N LYS A 35 6.54 0.98 5.34
CA LYS A 35 6.59 2.33 5.89
C LYS A 35 5.35 3.13 5.47
N TYR A 36 4.97 3.02 4.22
CA TYR A 36 3.82 3.75 3.72
C TYR A 36 2.48 3.16 4.19
N LEU A 37 2.35 1.85 4.19
CA LEU A 37 1.07 1.20 4.44
C LEU A 37 0.81 0.89 5.91
N ILE A 38 1.86 0.56 6.66
CA ILE A 38 1.71 0.18 8.07
C ILE A 38 1.87 1.39 8.98
N GLU A 39 2.87 2.22 8.72
CA GLU A 39 3.14 3.40 9.53
C GLU A 39 2.34 4.62 9.10
N GLY A 40 1.73 4.58 7.91
CA GLY A 40 0.90 5.67 7.44
C GLY A 40 1.67 6.90 6.98
N ASN A 41 2.93 6.74 6.64
CA ASN A 41 3.76 7.87 6.18
C ASN A 41 3.48 8.15 4.71
N ILE A 42 2.50 9.01 4.44
CA ILE A 42 2.01 9.30 3.09
C ILE A 42 2.34 10.72 2.63
N VAL A 43 3.49 11.23 3.01
CA VAL A 43 3.86 12.62 2.71
C VAL A 43 4.35 12.80 1.27
N SER A 44 4.88 11.76 0.64
CA SER A 44 5.45 11.88 -0.69
C SER A 44 4.49 11.40 -1.77
N PRO A 45 4.64 11.93 -3.01
CA PRO A 45 3.83 11.43 -4.14
C PRO A 45 4.03 9.94 -4.38
N LYS A 46 5.21 9.43 -4.10
CA LYS A 46 5.48 8.01 -4.26
C LYS A 46 4.66 7.17 -3.30
N ALA A 47 4.44 7.66 -2.08
CA ALA A 47 3.60 6.98 -1.13
C ALA A 47 2.17 6.85 -1.64
N GLN A 48 1.67 7.92 -2.28
CA GLN A 48 0.33 7.91 -2.85
C GLN A 48 0.20 6.85 -3.93
N SER A 49 1.20 6.75 -4.79
CA SER A 49 1.21 5.73 -5.85
C SER A 49 1.20 4.32 -5.26
N VAL A 50 1.99 4.10 -4.22
CA VAL A 50 2.05 2.80 -3.55
C VAL A 50 0.69 2.45 -2.95
N ILE A 51 0.03 3.42 -2.32
CA ILE A 51 -1.28 3.20 -1.72
C ILE A 51 -2.32 2.85 -2.78
N GLU A 52 -2.30 3.54 -3.92
CA GLU A 52 -3.22 3.25 -5.00
C GLU A 52 -3.02 1.84 -5.56
N ILE A 53 -1.77 1.43 -5.72
CA ILE A 53 -1.45 0.09 -6.19
C ILE A 53 -1.94 -0.96 -5.19
N ALA A 54 -1.71 -0.71 -3.90
CA ALA A 54 -2.14 -1.63 -2.86
C ALA A 54 -3.66 -1.74 -2.81
N LEU A 55 -4.35 -0.62 -2.93
CA LEU A 55 -5.80 -0.61 -2.90
C LEU A 55 -6.37 -1.41 -4.07
N LYS A 56 -5.79 -1.24 -5.24
CA LYS A 56 -6.17 -2.00 -6.43
C LYS A 56 -5.96 -3.49 -6.20
N GLU A 57 -4.86 -3.84 -5.57
CA GLU A 57 -4.50 -5.23 -5.33
C GLU A 57 -5.51 -5.91 -4.38
N VAL A 58 -5.92 -5.23 -3.32
CA VAL A 58 -6.86 -5.81 -2.36
C VAL A 58 -8.28 -5.85 -2.89
N ASN A 59 -8.61 -5.01 -3.86
CA ASN A 59 -9.96 -4.96 -4.43
C ASN A 59 -10.08 -5.77 -5.72
N ASN A 60 -9.00 -6.34 -6.19
CA ASN A 60 -8.96 -7.01 -7.48
C ASN A 60 -8.98 -8.53 -7.34
N ASP A 61 -9.77 -9.02 -6.45
CA ASP A 61 -9.93 -10.47 -6.27
C ASP A 61 -11.16 -10.99 -6.97
#